data_b439f71fa5c52fbcb3a525bf7555cd95
#
_entry.id   b439f71fa5c52fbcb3a525bf7555cd95
#
_cell.length_a   1.000
_cell.length_b   1.000
_cell.length_c   1.000
_cell.angle_alpha   90.00
_cell.angle_beta   90.00
_cell.angle_gamma   90.00
#
_symmetry.space_group_name_H-M   'P 1'
#
loop_
_entity.id
_entity.type
_entity.pdbx_description
1 polymer ?
#
loop_
_entity_poly.entity_id
_entity_poly.type
_entity_poly.pdbx_seq_one_letter_code
_entity_poly.pdbx_strand_id
1 'polypeptide(L)'
;VTAVIFPVKLKPQICRDNSSVTLLVKKLSLPVMGIQTINPFNNVVVKSFDEMTPAVIEAAIARAEQTFETWKNTSFKEKAALLHRVAHIMRVKSTQLSKLITLEMGKLYAQSKGEIALSADIVDYYADNGERFLADEKLNPEFGEAYIKKSPIGVLLGVEPWNFPFYQVARFAAPNIMIGNVVLVKHASNVPQCAQAIEDIFKEAGAPEGLYTNLFISGAHVSGYIEDDRIKGVSLTGSELAGASLASAAGKSLKKSVLELGGSDAFIVLEDADIDQAVDWAVIGRMNNTGQCCVAAKRFIVVDAVADEFLAKFTAKLTGLKVGDPMDSETQLGPLSSEGAAVQLADQVKRSVDAGAKVVLGGKRIDRPGAFIEATILTDILPGMAAYHEELFGPVASFYRVANEAEAIILANDSPFGLGGSVFTSDKKRGQNVADQIDTGMVFINHPTWTQPDLPFGGTKRSGYGRELSGLGIEEFVNKKLIRFSQYADPF
;
A
#
# COMPACT_ATOMS: atom_id res chain seq x y z
N VAL A 1 43.21 16.95 -9.04
CA VAL A 1 42.72 17.89 -10.04
C VAL A 1 41.69 18.78 -9.34
N THR A 2 42.08 20.03 -9.12
CA THR A 2 41.43 21.05 -8.31
C THR A 2 40.28 21.69 -9.10
N ALA A 3 39.07 21.70 -8.57
CA ALA A 3 37.94 22.42 -9.13
C ALA A 3 37.84 23.79 -8.46
N VAL A 4 37.93 24.84 -9.24
CA VAL A 4 37.84 26.25 -8.84
C VAL A 4 36.36 26.67 -8.84
N ILE A 5 35.86 27.12 -7.70
CA ILE A 5 34.53 27.69 -7.56
C ILE A 5 34.65 29.22 -7.65
N PHE A 6 33.95 29.84 -8.60
CA PHE A 6 33.79 31.31 -8.66
C PHE A 6 32.48 31.73 -8.04
N PRO A 7 32.45 32.71 -7.16
CA PRO A 7 31.22 33.27 -6.62
C PRO A 7 30.68 34.40 -7.51
N VAL A 8 29.46 34.29 -8.01
CA VAL A 8 28.74 35.38 -8.65
C VAL A 8 28.09 36.25 -7.57
N LYS A 9 28.56 37.46 -7.41
CA LYS A 9 27.93 38.51 -6.60
C LYS A 9 26.84 39.21 -7.41
N LEU A 10 25.59 39.03 -7.05
CA LEU A 10 24.47 39.89 -7.49
C LEU A 10 24.26 41.00 -6.46
N LYS A 11 24.35 42.27 -6.89
CA LYS A 11 24.00 43.47 -6.11
C LYS A 11 22.47 43.62 -6.07
N PRO A 12 21.86 43.96 -4.94
CA PRO A 12 20.46 44.35 -4.91
C PRO A 12 20.30 45.81 -5.32
N GLN A 13 19.45 46.05 -6.31
CA GLN A 13 18.96 47.38 -6.65
C GLN A 13 17.70 47.64 -5.83
N ILE A 14 17.78 48.63 -4.93
CA ILE A 14 16.66 49.07 -4.11
C ILE A 14 15.88 50.12 -4.92
N CYS A 15 14.66 49.80 -5.35
CA CYS A 15 13.63 50.78 -5.65
C CYS A 15 12.66 50.85 -4.47
N ARG A 16 12.62 52.03 -3.83
CA ARG A 16 11.56 52.37 -2.87
C ARG A 16 10.36 52.88 -3.65
N ASP A 17 9.22 52.22 -3.45
CA ASP A 17 7.94 52.89 -3.58
C ASP A 17 6.95 52.35 -2.53
N ASN A 18 6.43 53.30 -1.77
CA ASN A 18 5.51 53.09 -0.67
C ASN A 18 4.08 53.00 -1.22
N SER A 19 3.53 51.84 -1.29
CA SER A 19 2.08 51.68 -1.20
C SER A 19 1.77 50.31 -0.58
N SER A 20 1.30 50.38 0.66
CA SER A 20 0.87 49.21 1.47
C SER A 20 -0.35 48.54 0.83
N VAL A 21 -0.11 47.48 0.09
CA VAL A 21 -1.17 46.47 -0.22
C VAL A 21 -0.97 45.31 0.73
N THR A 22 -1.69 45.35 1.84
CA THR A 22 -1.79 44.19 2.75
C THR A 22 -2.64 43.13 2.10
N LEU A 23 -1.99 42.24 1.36
CA LEU A 23 -2.63 41.01 0.91
C LEU A 23 -2.91 40.16 2.16
N LEU A 24 -4.14 40.21 2.64
CA LEU A 24 -4.70 39.25 3.57
C LEU A 24 -4.77 37.89 2.84
N VAL A 25 -3.66 37.13 2.84
CA VAL A 25 -3.73 35.70 2.55
C VAL A 25 -4.50 35.08 3.73
N LYS A 26 -5.82 34.98 3.61
CA LYS A 26 -6.59 34.04 4.41
C LYS A 26 -5.96 32.67 4.17
N LYS A 27 -5.09 32.21 5.08
CA LYS A 27 -4.84 30.80 5.24
C LYS A 27 -6.20 30.16 5.46
N LEU A 28 -6.78 29.60 4.43
CA LEU A 28 -7.80 28.57 4.59
C LEU A 28 -7.11 27.44 5.36
N SER A 29 -7.21 27.48 6.69
CA SER A 29 -6.96 26.31 7.50
C SER A 29 -8.03 25.32 7.07
N LEU A 30 -7.64 24.33 6.25
CA LEU A 30 -8.46 23.13 6.11
C LEU A 30 -8.75 22.67 7.54
N PRO A 31 -10.02 22.39 7.88
CA PRO A 31 -10.32 21.87 9.20
C PRO A 31 -9.45 20.63 9.42
N VAL A 32 -8.76 20.56 10.55
CA VAL A 32 -8.09 19.34 10.98
C VAL A 32 -9.17 18.27 10.97
N MET A 33 -9.14 17.39 9.98
CA MET A 33 -10.11 16.29 9.90
C MET A 33 -9.85 15.41 11.10
N GLY A 34 -10.75 15.43 12.08
CA GLY A 34 -10.70 14.55 13.24
C GLY A 34 -10.72 13.07 12.82
N ILE A 35 -10.43 12.18 13.74
CA ILE A 35 -10.54 10.74 13.51
C ILE A 35 -12.04 10.40 13.48
N GLN A 36 -12.57 10.12 12.29
CA GLN A 36 -14.01 9.96 12.07
C GLN A 36 -14.33 8.86 11.06
N THR A 37 -15.38 8.10 11.34
CA THR A 37 -16.08 7.31 10.34
C THR A 37 -17.05 8.22 9.60
N ILE A 38 -16.79 8.44 8.31
CA ILE A 38 -17.72 9.11 7.39
C ILE A 38 -18.13 8.08 6.34
N ASN A 39 -19.43 7.80 6.21
CA ASN A 39 -19.90 6.85 5.21
C ASN A 39 -19.75 7.46 3.79
N PRO A 40 -18.85 6.95 2.93
CA PRO A 40 -18.60 7.56 1.62
C PRO A 40 -19.76 7.38 0.63
N PHE A 41 -20.72 6.51 0.93
CA PHE A 41 -21.93 6.34 0.13
C PHE A 41 -22.83 7.59 0.15
N ASN A 42 -22.83 8.34 1.28
CA ASN A 42 -23.73 9.48 1.48
C ASN A 42 -23.09 10.68 2.19
N ASN A 43 -21.80 10.60 2.51
CA ASN A 43 -21.02 11.61 3.23
C ASN A 43 -21.52 11.93 4.66
N VAL A 44 -22.28 11.01 5.28
CA VAL A 44 -22.77 11.17 6.66
C VAL A 44 -21.70 10.75 7.66
N VAL A 45 -21.44 11.62 8.65
CA VAL A 45 -20.59 11.27 9.82
C VAL A 45 -21.34 10.26 10.68
N VAL A 46 -20.75 9.08 10.86
CA VAL A 46 -21.35 7.97 11.64
C VAL A 46 -20.82 7.96 13.06
N LYS A 47 -19.51 8.20 13.24
CA LYS A 47 -18.86 8.16 14.56
C LYS A 47 -17.59 9.00 14.56
N SER A 48 -17.32 9.67 15.67
CA SER A 48 -16.08 10.42 15.90
C SER A 48 -15.30 9.79 17.05
N PHE A 49 -13.99 9.92 17.01
CA PHE A 49 -13.05 9.42 18.00
C PHE A 49 -12.11 10.54 18.42
N ASP A 50 -11.79 10.59 19.69
CA ASP A 50 -10.80 11.53 20.21
C ASP A 50 -9.39 11.04 19.92
N GLU A 51 -8.48 11.96 19.67
CA GLU A 51 -7.06 11.62 19.64
C GLU A 51 -6.57 11.25 21.06
N MET A 52 -5.66 10.27 21.12
CA MET A 52 -5.00 9.90 22.37
C MET A 52 -4.14 11.05 22.87
N THR A 53 -4.21 11.32 24.17
CA THR A 53 -3.32 12.31 24.79
C THR A 53 -1.87 11.81 24.82
N PRO A 54 -0.87 12.73 24.88
CA PRO A 54 0.54 12.32 25.01
C PRO A 54 0.80 11.35 26.16
N ALA A 55 0.11 11.50 27.28
CA ALA A 55 0.24 10.59 28.43
C ALA A 55 -0.27 9.17 28.14
N VAL A 56 -1.37 9.03 27.36
CA VAL A 56 -1.90 7.73 26.95
C VAL A 56 -0.95 7.05 25.98
N ILE A 57 -0.37 7.82 25.03
CA ILE A 57 0.59 7.28 24.06
C ILE A 57 1.88 6.84 24.75
N GLU A 58 2.40 7.67 25.69
CA GLU A 58 3.56 7.30 26.49
C GLU A 58 3.32 5.98 27.26
N ALA A 59 2.17 5.83 27.88
CA ALA A 59 1.80 4.59 28.55
C ALA A 59 1.71 3.40 27.58
N ALA A 60 1.23 3.61 26.35
CA ALA A 60 1.16 2.57 25.32
C ALA A 60 2.56 2.12 24.86
N ILE A 61 3.48 3.06 24.63
CA ILE A 61 4.87 2.76 24.25
C ILE A 61 5.60 2.01 25.39
N ALA A 62 5.46 2.49 26.63
CA ALA A 62 6.06 1.83 27.79
C ALA A 62 5.52 0.39 28.00
N ARG A 63 4.22 0.20 27.79
CA ARG A 63 3.60 -1.12 27.85
C ARG A 63 4.11 -2.05 26.76
N ALA A 64 4.23 -1.55 25.53
CA ALA A 64 4.77 -2.30 24.39
C ALA A 64 6.21 -2.75 24.65
N GLU A 65 7.07 -1.86 25.18
CA GLU A 65 8.44 -2.19 25.56
C GLU A 65 8.50 -3.28 26.66
N GLN A 66 7.69 -3.12 27.70
CA GLN A 66 7.60 -4.14 28.76
C GLN A 66 7.13 -5.50 28.22
N THR A 67 6.15 -5.50 27.33
CA THR A 67 5.61 -6.72 26.71
C THR A 67 6.65 -7.39 25.82
N PHE A 68 7.47 -6.61 25.10
CA PHE A 68 8.57 -7.15 24.31
C PHE A 68 9.54 -7.98 25.14
N GLU A 69 9.88 -7.57 26.37
CA GLU A 69 10.83 -8.29 27.23
C GLU A 69 10.37 -9.73 27.54
N THR A 70 9.09 -9.98 27.58
CA THR A 70 8.51 -11.32 27.76
C THR A 70 8.24 -12.02 26.45
N TRP A 71 7.60 -11.32 25.47
CA TRP A 71 7.15 -11.89 24.21
C TRP A 71 8.29 -12.41 23.32
N LYS A 72 9.44 -11.74 23.32
CA LYS A 72 10.62 -12.20 22.57
C LYS A 72 11.07 -13.60 22.93
N ASN A 73 10.81 -14.04 24.17
CA ASN A 73 11.20 -15.34 24.69
C ASN A 73 10.07 -16.39 24.63
N THR A 74 8.87 -16.01 24.20
CA THR A 74 7.75 -16.94 24.01
C THR A 74 8.08 -17.93 22.88
N SER A 75 7.70 -19.20 23.03
CA SER A 75 7.98 -20.23 22.03
C SER A 75 7.23 -19.97 20.72
N PHE A 76 7.78 -20.44 19.60
CA PHE A 76 7.11 -20.36 18.30
C PHE A 76 5.72 -21.02 18.33
N LYS A 77 5.59 -22.13 19.04
CA LYS A 77 4.32 -22.85 19.22
C LYS A 77 3.25 -21.98 19.88
N GLU A 78 3.60 -21.23 20.91
CA GLU A 78 2.65 -20.36 21.63
C GLU A 78 2.29 -19.13 20.79
N LYS A 79 3.28 -18.56 20.07
CA LYS A 79 3.06 -17.45 19.13
C LYS A 79 2.13 -17.87 17.99
N ALA A 80 2.38 -19.03 17.38
CA ALA A 80 1.52 -19.62 16.35
C ALA A 80 0.10 -19.86 16.87
N ALA A 81 -0.04 -20.43 18.07
CA ALA A 81 -1.35 -20.67 18.67
C ALA A 81 -2.15 -19.37 18.90
N LEU A 82 -1.49 -18.26 19.25
CA LEU A 82 -2.14 -16.96 19.34
C LEU A 82 -2.60 -16.48 17.94
N LEU A 83 -1.74 -16.53 16.94
CA LEU A 83 -2.07 -16.10 15.58
C LEU A 83 -3.21 -16.93 14.98
N HIS A 84 -3.24 -18.23 15.18
CA HIS A 84 -4.38 -19.09 14.77
C HIS A 84 -5.69 -18.66 15.44
N ARG A 85 -5.68 -18.27 16.71
CA ARG A 85 -6.90 -17.72 17.36
C ARG A 85 -7.31 -16.39 16.74
N VAL A 86 -6.36 -15.50 16.41
CA VAL A 86 -6.62 -14.23 15.72
C VAL A 86 -7.29 -14.51 14.37
N ALA A 87 -6.72 -15.38 13.53
CA ALA A 87 -7.28 -15.76 12.22
C ALA A 87 -8.68 -16.38 12.35
N HIS A 88 -8.87 -17.27 13.34
CA HIS A 88 -10.17 -17.87 13.63
C HIS A 88 -11.24 -16.81 13.96
N ILE A 89 -10.93 -15.87 14.86
CA ILE A 89 -11.84 -14.78 15.24
C ILE A 89 -12.18 -13.90 14.06
N MET A 90 -11.20 -13.58 13.19
CA MET A 90 -11.47 -12.85 11.94
C MET A 90 -12.50 -13.57 11.08
N ARG A 91 -12.38 -14.88 10.88
CA ARG A 91 -13.33 -15.68 10.10
C ARG A 91 -14.72 -15.74 10.73
N VAL A 92 -14.79 -15.97 12.06
CA VAL A 92 -16.05 -16.02 12.79
C VAL A 92 -16.79 -14.67 12.71
N LYS A 93 -16.05 -13.55 12.83
CA LYS A 93 -16.61 -12.21 12.77
C LYS A 93 -16.66 -11.60 11.36
N SER A 94 -16.37 -12.38 10.31
CA SER A 94 -16.22 -11.89 8.93
C SER A 94 -17.39 -11.01 8.49
N THR A 95 -18.64 -11.39 8.78
CA THR A 95 -19.82 -10.60 8.45
C THR A 95 -19.81 -9.20 9.10
N GLN A 96 -19.44 -9.10 10.37
CA GLN A 96 -19.39 -7.84 11.10
C GLN A 96 -18.25 -6.95 10.60
N LEU A 97 -17.06 -7.54 10.47
CA LEU A 97 -15.84 -6.83 10.05
C LEU A 97 -15.96 -6.30 8.62
N SER A 98 -16.55 -7.10 7.71
CA SER A 98 -16.78 -6.68 6.32
C SER A 98 -17.75 -5.51 6.23
N LYS A 99 -18.79 -5.44 7.09
CA LYS A 99 -19.69 -4.29 7.17
C LYS A 99 -18.96 -3.03 7.62
N LEU A 100 -17.99 -3.13 8.54
CA LEU A 100 -17.16 -1.98 8.95
C LEU A 100 -16.33 -1.45 7.79
N ILE A 101 -15.65 -2.34 7.04
CA ILE A 101 -14.87 -1.93 5.87
C ILE A 101 -15.76 -1.19 4.86
N THR A 102 -16.91 -1.78 4.51
CA THR A 102 -17.84 -1.18 3.55
C THR A 102 -18.35 0.18 4.06
N LEU A 103 -18.68 0.30 5.34
CA LEU A 103 -19.16 1.53 5.95
C LEU A 103 -18.12 2.64 5.94
N GLU A 104 -16.84 2.33 6.24
CA GLU A 104 -15.80 3.34 6.45
C GLU A 104 -15.07 3.77 5.18
N MET A 105 -15.00 2.88 4.17
CA MET A 105 -14.24 3.23 2.96
C MET A 105 -14.95 2.89 1.64
N GLY A 106 -16.22 2.43 1.67
CA GLY A 106 -17.04 2.25 0.48
C GLY A 106 -16.76 1.01 -0.37
N LYS A 107 -15.89 0.09 0.08
CA LYS A 107 -15.62 -1.17 -0.61
C LYS A 107 -16.87 -2.01 -0.72
N LEU A 108 -17.09 -2.67 -1.86
CA LEU A 108 -18.20 -3.60 -2.03
C LEU A 108 -18.17 -4.68 -0.95
N TYR A 109 -19.32 -5.00 -0.37
CA TYR A 109 -19.41 -5.94 0.75
C TYR A 109 -18.81 -7.31 0.41
N ALA A 110 -19.00 -7.80 -0.81
CA ALA A 110 -18.38 -9.05 -1.26
C ALA A 110 -16.84 -8.98 -1.27
N GLN A 111 -16.26 -7.85 -1.72
CA GLN A 111 -14.82 -7.61 -1.70
C GLN A 111 -14.29 -7.43 -0.27
N SER A 112 -15.07 -6.81 0.62
CA SER A 112 -14.74 -6.71 2.05
C SER A 112 -14.66 -8.08 2.72
N LYS A 113 -15.55 -9.01 2.35
CA LYS A 113 -15.47 -10.41 2.80
C LYS A 113 -14.19 -11.10 2.31
N GLY A 114 -13.82 -10.88 1.06
CA GLY A 114 -12.58 -11.40 0.49
C GLY A 114 -11.34 -10.86 1.23
N GLU A 115 -11.35 -9.58 1.60
CA GLU A 115 -10.27 -8.98 2.38
C GLU A 115 -10.11 -9.61 3.77
N ILE A 116 -11.21 -9.84 4.49
CA ILE A 116 -11.15 -10.51 5.81
C ILE A 116 -10.64 -11.94 5.66
N ALA A 117 -11.07 -12.68 4.65
CA ALA A 117 -10.58 -14.03 4.39
C ALA A 117 -9.06 -14.02 4.12
N LEU A 118 -8.60 -13.18 3.20
CA LEU A 118 -7.17 -13.03 2.89
C LEU A 118 -6.35 -12.61 4.13
N SER A 119 -6.87 -11.71 4.94
CA SER A 119 -6.19 -11.27 6.17
C SER A 119 -6.01 -12.42 7.15
N ALA A 120 -7.04 -13.23 7.33
CA ALA A 120 -6.97 -14.43 8.16
C ALA A 120 -6.00 -15.47 7.60
N ASP A 121 -5.97 -15.65 6.27
CA ASP A 121 -5.06 -16.59 5.60
C ASP A 121 -3.59 -16.16 5.75
N ILE A 122 -3.31 -14.85 5.70
CA ILE A 122 -1.96 -14.31 5.97
C ILE A 122 -1.53 -14.58 7.41
N VAL A 123 -2.42 -14.37 8.38
CA VAL A 123 -2.13 -14.63 9.79
C VAL A 123 -1.83 -16.10 10.02
N ASP A 124 -2.64 -17.02 9.48
CA ASP A 124 -2.40 -18.47 9.56
C ASP A 124 -1.11 -18.86 8.83
N TYR A 125 -0.83 -18.29 7.65
CA TYR A 125 0.39 -18.59 6.91
C TYR A 125 1.66 -18.33 7.74
N TYR A 126 1.72 -17.22 8.47
CA TYR A 126 2.85 -16.93 9.34
C TYR A 126 2.87 -17.76 10.60
N ALA A 127 1.71 -18.14 11.14
CA ALA A 127 1.60 -19.10 12.23
C ALA A 127 2.19 -20.47 11.85
N ASP A 128 1.86 -20.94 10.63
CA ASP A 128 2.28 -22.26 10.14
C ASP A 128 3.75 -22.31 9.70
N ASN A 129 4.28 -21.21 9.17
CA ASN A 129 5.59 -21.19 8.48
C ASN A 129 6.66 -20.38 9.21
N GLY A 130 6.30 -19.59 10.22
CA GLY A 130 7.21 -18.63 10.85
C GLY A 130 8.44 -19.30 11.48
N GLU A 131 8.28 -20.41 12.17
CA GLU A 131 9.41 -21.16 12.75
C GLU A 131 10.41 -21.59 11.68
N ARG A 132 9.93 -22.08 10.53
CA ARG A 132 10.78 -22.49 9.40
C ARG A 132 11.54 -21.32 8.78
N PHE A 133 10.90 -20.17 8.61
CA PHE A 133 11.56 -18.97 8.07
C PHE A 133 12.60 -18.39 9.02
N LEU A 134 12.42 -18.57 10.31
CA LEU A 134 13.27 -18.03 11.35
C LEU A 134 14.31 -19.02 11.87
N ALA A 135 14.39 -20.21 11.30
CA ALA A 135 15.41 -21.18 11.61
C ALA A 135 16.82 -20.60 11.37
N ASP A 136 17.77 -21.04 12.17
CA ASP A 136 19.18 -20.67 12.04
C ASP A 136 19.71 -21.08 10.65
N GLU A 137 20.33 -20.16 9.95
CA GLU A 137 20.93 -20.38 8.63
C GLU A 137 22.40 -20.78 8.78
N LYS A 138 22.71 -22.05 8.52
CA LYS A 138 24.08 -22.54 8.56
C LYS A 138 24.92 -21.96 7.42
N LEU A 139 26.11 -21.51 7.78
CA LEU A 139 27.12 -21.04 6.83
C LEU A 139 28.24 -22.08 6.73
N ASN A 140 28.93 -22.08 5.61
CA ASN A 140 30.08 -22.97 5.37
C ASN A 140 31.37 -22.13 5.22
N PRO A 141 31.92 -21.60 6.32
CA PRO A 141 33.20 -20.92 6.27
C PRO A 141 34.33 -21.91 6.00
N GLU A 142 35.46 -21.40 5.47
CA GLU A 142 36.64 -22.24 5.21
C GLU A 142 37.19 -22.88 6.51
N PHE A 143 37.09 -22.15 7.63
CA PHE A 143 37.54 -22.61 8.95
C PHE A 143 36.43 -22.37 10.00
N GLY A 144 36.31 -23.34 10.93
CA GLY A 144 35.33 -23.29 12.02
C GLY A 144 33.88 -23.55 11.58
N GLU A 145 32.95 -23.21 12.46
CA GLU A 145 31.52 -23.33 12.21
C GLU A 145 30.86 -21.94 12.35
N ALA A 146 29.87 -21.65 11.54
CA ALA A 146 29.13 -20.39 11.62
C ALA A 146 27.66 -20.56 11.22
N TYR A 147 26.81 -19.71 11.80
CA TYR A 147 25.41 -19.59 11.42
C TYR A 147 24.90 -18.18 11.64
N ILE A 148 23.81 -17.86 10.93
CA ILE A 148 23.06 -16.62 11.15
C ILE A 148 21.87 -16.95 12.05
N LYS A 149 21.81 -16.33 13.21
CA LYS A 149 20.66 -16.38 14.12
C LYS A 149 19.73 -15.21 13.87
N LYS A 150 18.44 -15.49 13.64
CA LYS A 150 17.39 -14.50 13.45
C LYS A 150 16.70 -14.20 14.77
N SER A 151 16.64 -12.92 15.17
CA SER A 151 16.09 -12.49 16.46
C SER A 151 15.22 -11.24 16.29
N PRO A 152 14.16 -11.07 17.12
CA PRO A 152 13.34 -9.87 17.08
C PRO A 152 14.16 -8.65 17.52
N ILE A 153 13.73 -7.45 17.05
CA ILE A 153 14.46 -6.20 17.33
C ILE A 153 13.77 -5.29 18.35
N GLY A 154 12.48 -5.48 18.63
CA GLY A 154 11.76 -4.68 19.63
C GLY A 154 10.36 -4.23 19.23
N VAL A 155 10.01 -3.03 19.67
CA VAL A 155 8.74 -2.39 19.33
C VAL A 155 8.82 -1.77 17.94
N LEU A 156 7.82 -2.05 17.11
CA LEU A 156 7.70 -1.50 15.75
C LEU A 156 6.49 -0.59 15.63
N LEU A 157 6.61 0.44 14.82
CA LEU A 157 5.50 1.33 14.49
C LEU A 157 5.07 1.11 13.04
N GLY A 158 3.83 0.64 12.85
CA GLY A 158 3.16 0.57 11.54
C GLY A 158 2.29 1.78 11.29
N VAL A 159 2.33 2.33 10.08
CA VAL A 159 1.44 3.39 9.59
C VAL A 159 0.68 2.85 8.41
N GLU A 160 -0.62 2.58 8.61
CA GLU A 160 -1.41 1.77 7.69
C GLU A 160 -2.54 2.57 7.03
N PRO A 161 -2.81 2.34 5.74
CA PRO A 161 -3.79 3.10 4.97
C PRO A 161 -5.21 2.54 5.13
N TRP A 162 -6.14 3.22 4.49
CA TRP A 162 -7.58 2.93 4.56
C TRP A 162 -8.09 1.95 3.49
N ASN A 163 -7.33 1.72 2.40
CA ASN A 163 -7.88 1.03 1.22
C ASN A 163 -8.08 -0.48 1.39
N PHE A 164 -7.30 -1.12 2.26
CA PHE A 164 -7.47 -2.50 2.72
C PHE A 164 -7.15 -2.58 4.22
N PRO A 165 -8.06 -2.09 5.08
CA PRO A 165 -7.76 -1.80 6.48
C PRO A 165 -7.35 -3.02 7.31
N PHE A 166 -7.80 -4.23 6.99
CA PHE A 166 -7.38 -5.46 7.67
C PHE A 166 -6.17 -6.11 7.00
N TYR A 167 -6.15 -6.16 5.67
CA TYR A 167 -5.07 -6.80 4.92
C TYR A 167 -3.72 -6.11 5.16
N GLN A 168 -3.66 -4.78 5.12
CA GLN A 168 -2.43 -4.03 5.32
C GLN A 168 -1.85 -4.29 6.72
N VAL A 169 -2.70 -4.27 7.74
CA VAL A 169 -2.28 -4.56 9.11
C VAL A 169 -1.85 -6.03 9.27
N ALA A 170 -2.59 -6.99 8.72
CA ALA A 170 -2.24 -8.40 8.81
C ALA A 170 -0.86 -8.68 8.19
N ARG A 171 -0.57 -8.06 7.04
CA ARG A 171 0.68 -8.18 6.30
C ARG A 171 1.88 -7.66 7.10
N PHE A 172 1.71 -6.59 7.87
CA PHE A 172 2.72 -6.02 8.76
C PHE A 172 2.78 -6.75 10.10
N ALA A 173 1.64 -6.91 10.80
CA ALA A 173 1.63 -7.34 12.19
C ALA A 173 1.92 -8.83 12.37
N ALA A 174 1.35 -9.72 11.53
CA ALA A 174 1.46 -11.16 11.71
C ALA A 174 2.93 -11.65 11.68
N PRO A 175 3.76 -11.33 10.66
CA PRO A 175 5.16 -11.74 10.66
C PRO A 175 5.95 -11.17 11.84
N ASN A 176 5.69 -9.92 12.20
CA ASN A 176 6.41 -9.26 13.28
C ASN A 176 6.08 -9.83 14.67
N ILE A 177 4.83 -10.16 14.91
CA ILE A 177 4.41 -10.84 16.15
C ILE A 177 4.99 -12.27 16.21
N MET A 178 5.02 -12.96 15.06
CA MET A 178 5.55 -14.33 14.97
C MET A 178 7.05 -14.39 15.30
N ILE A 179 7.87 -13.44 14.83
CA ILE A 179 9.30 -13.37 15.18
C ILE A 179 9.50 -13.02 16.66
N GLY A 180 8.57 -12.30 17.28
CA GLY A 180 8.65 -11.87 18.67
C GLY A 180 8.80 -10.37 18.87
N ASN A 181 8.60 -9.57 17.81
CA ASN A 181 8.42 -8.13 17.92
C ASN A 181 7.06 -7.79 18.51
N VAL A 182 6.90 -6.54 18.93
CA VAL A 182 5.66 -5.95 19.41
C VAL A 182 5.28 -4.81 18.48
N VAL A 183 3.99 -4.61 18.22
CA VAL A 183 3.55 -3.65 17.20
C VAL A 183 2.60 -2.60 17.77
N LEU A 184 2.92 -1.34 17.45
CA LEU A 184 2.04 -0.19 17.58
C LEU A 184 1.58 0.18 16.17
N VAL A 185 0.29 0.41 15.98
CA VAL A 185 -0.27 0.71 14.66
C VAL A 185 -1.03 2.03 14.67
N LYS A 186 -0.61 2.96 13.82
CA LYS A 186 -1.38 4.17 13.48
C LYS A 186 -2.11 3.91 12.18
N HIS A 187 -3.41 3.67 12.27
CA HIS A 187 -4.25 3.49 11.09
C HIS A 187 -4.73 4.81 10.49
N ALA A 188 -5.18 4.80 9.22
CA ALA A 188 -5.77 5.97 8.58
C ALA A 188 -6.98 6.49 9.36
N SER A 189 -7.12 7.82 9.43
CA SER A 189 -8.10 8.49 10.30
C SER A 189 -9.56 8.30 9.86
N ASN A 190 -9.80 7.81 8.65
CA ASN A 190 -11.12 7.54 8.10
C ASN A 190 -11.62 6.09 8.30
N VAL A 191 -10.80 5.21 8.89
CA VAL A 191 -11.18 3.80 9.20
C VAL A 191 -10.97 3.45 10.68
N PRO A 192 -11.38 4.30 11.62
CA PRO A 192 -11.08 4.13 13.04
C PRO A 192 -11.79 2.92 13.67
N GLN A 193 -12.98 2.55 13.19
CA GLN A 193 -13.70 1.37 13.69
C GLN A 193 -13.02 0.08 13.23
N CYS A 194 -12.47 0.03 12.01
CA CYS A 194 -11.65 -1.08 11.57
C CYS A 194 -10.39 -1.19 12.42
N ALA A 195 -9.71 -0.07 12.68
CA ALA A 195 -8.53 -0.01 13.54
C ALA A 195 -8.79 -0.56 14.95
N GLN A 196 -9.89 -0.13 15.59
CA GLN A 196 -10.29 -0.62 16.90
C GLN A 196 -10.66 -2.11 16.87
N ALA A 197 -11.38 -2.55 15.83
CA ALA A 197 -11.80 -3.94 15.70
C ALA A 197 -10.60 -4.90 15.62
N ILE A 198 -9.49 -4.49 14.98
CA ILE A 198 -8.27 -5.29 14.93
C ILE A 198 -7.65 -5.46 16.33
N GLU A 199 -7.54 -4.37 17.09
CA GLU A 199 -7.04 -4.45 18.47
C GLU A 199 -7.93 -5.34 19.33
N ASP A 200 -9.26 -5.22 19.19
CA ASP A 200 -10.23 -6.04 19.92
C ASP A 200 -10.11 -7.53 19.55
N ILE A 201 -9.78 -7.87 18.29
CA ILE A 201 -9.50 -9.26 17.88
C ILE A 201 -8.27 -9.82 18.61
N PHE A 202 -7.18 -9.07 18.69
CA PHE A 202 -5.98 -9.50 19.41
C PHE A 202 -6.28 -9.70 20.92
N LYS A 203 -7.02 -8.79 21.54
CA LYS A 203 -7.45 -8.91 22.94
C LYS A 203 -8.31 -10.16 23.16
N GLU A 204 -9.31 -10.39 22.30
CA GLU A 204 -10.19 -11.56 22.37
C GLU A 204 -9.44 -12.88 22.13
N ALA A 205 -8.41 -12.86 21.28
CA ALA A 205 -7.51 -14.00 21.07
C ALA A 205 -6.62 -14.31 22.29
N GLY A 206 -6.62 -13.46 23.33
CA GLY A 206 -5.80 -13.60 24.52
C GLY A 206 -4.35 -13.12 24.33
N ALA A 207 -4.13 -12.12 23.46
CA ALA A 207 -2.83 -11.48 23.34
C ALA A 207 -2.45 -10.75 24.64
N PRO A 208 -1.18 -10.79 25.06
CA PRO A 208 -0.71 -9.96 26.16
C PRO A 208 -1.01 -8.47 25.88
N GLU A 209 -1.37 -7.73 26.93
CA GLU A 209 -1.59 -6.29 26.80
C GLU A 209 -0.33 -5.60 26.28
N GLY A 210 -0.47 -4.76 25.24
CA GLY A 210 0.64 -4.07 24.60
C GLY A 210 1.33 -4.85 23.47
N LEU A 211 0.95 -6.11 23.19
CA LEU A 211 1.50 -6.85 22.05
C LEU A 211 1.09 -6.24 20.70
N TYR A 212 -0.17 -5.88 20.58
CA TYR A 212 -0.74 -5.10 19.50
C TYR A 212 -1.51 -3.91 20.11
N THR A 213 -1.19 -2.70 19.70
CA THR A 213 -1.89 -1.50 20.19
C THR A 213 -2.21 -0.57 19.02
N ASN A 214 -3.48 -0.21 18.88
CA ASN A 214 -3.91 0.81 17.94
C ASN A 214 -3.72 2.20 18.55
N LEU A 215 -3.08 3.11 17.80
CA LEU A 215 -2.84 4.49 18.21
C LEU A 215 -3.79 5.44 17.47
N PHE A 216 -4.75 6.02 18.15
CA PHE A 216 -5.57 7.10 17.62
C PHE A 216 -4.80 8.42 17.69
N ILE A 217 -3.96 8.65 16.68
CA ILE A 217 -3.14 9.86 16.53
C ILE A 217 -3.24 10.42 15.10
N SER A 218 -3.04 11.72 14.96
CA SER A 218 -2.92 12.32 13.63
C SER A 218 -1.58 12.00 12.96
N GLY A 219 -1.54 12.06 11.62
CA GLY A 219 -0.29 11.84 10.87
C GLY A 219 0.81 12.83 11.22
N ALA A 220 0.46 14.03 11.68
CA ALA A 220 1.42 15.07 12.06
C ALA A 220 2.31 14.69 13.26
N HIS A 221 1.81 13.82 14.13
CA HIS A 221 2.52 13.41 15.35
C HIS A 221 3.43 12.19 15.15
N VAL A 222 3.29 11.45 14.05
CA VAL A 222 4.02 10.18 13.81
C VAL A 222 5.53 10.36 13.88
N SER A 223 6.07 11.41 13.25
CA SER A 223 7.51 11.65 13.21
C SER A 223 8.14 11.78 14.61
N GLY A 224 7.44 12.41 15.56
CA GLY A 224 7.92 12.54 16.94
C GLY A 224 8.04 11.21 17.68
N TYR A 225 7.14 10.25 17.40
CA TYR A 225 7.22 8.91 18.00
C TYR A 225 8.30 8.04 17.34
N ILE A 226 8.64 8.29 16.07
CA ILE A 226 9.75 7.59 15.41
C ILE A 226 11.08 7.92 16.09
N GLU A 227 11.23 9.10 16.67
CA GLU A 227 12.46 9.51 17.39
C GLU A 227 12.62 8.79 18.73
N ASP A 228 11.56 8.23 19.32
CA ASP A 228 11.63 7.52 20.60
C ASP A 228 12.49 6.25 20.49
N ASP A 229 13.52 6.14 21.35
CA ASP A 229 14.49 5.03 21.32
C ASP A 229 13.87 3.64 21.55
N ARG A 230 12.69 3.57 22.13
CA ARG A 230 11.96 2.29 22.32
C ARG A 230 11.39 1.76 21.01
N ILE A 231 11.08 2.63 20.04
CA ILE A 231 10.67 2.23 18.68
C ILE A 231 11.92 1.82 17.89
N LYS A 232 11.97 0.57 17.41
CA LYS A 232 13.16 0.00 16.76
C LYS A 232 13.09 -0.06 15.24
N GLY A 233 11.90 0.07 14.68
CA GLY A 233 11.69 0.07 13.25
C GLY A 233 10.31 0.59 12.89
N VAL A 234 10.13 0.97 11.64
CA VAL A 234 8.88 1.58 11.16
C VAL A 234 8.49 1.03 9.80
N SER A 235 7.21 0.74 9.61
CA SER A 235 6.64 0.40 8.31
C SER A 235 5.58 1.42 7.93
N LEU A 236 5.50 1.75 6.64
CA LEU A 236 4.40 2.56 6.12
C LEU A 236 3.91 1.99 4.80
N THR A 237 2.61 1.76 4.75
CA THR A 237 1.88 1.65 3.49
C THR A 237 1.07 2.93 3.26
N GLY A 238 1.26 3.61 2.12
CA GLY A 238 0.56 4.86 1.86
C GLY A 238 1.09 5.68 0.69
N SER A 239 0.94 7.02 0.78
CA SER A 239 1.39 7.92 -0.28
C SER A 239 2.91 8.16 -0.26
N GLU A 240 3.48 8.51 -1.41
CA GLU A 240 4.90 8.86 -1.53
C GLU A 240 5.34 9.95 -0.56
N LEU A 241 4.52 10.99 -0.37
CA LEU A 241 4.83 12.09 0.54
C LEU A 241 4.92 11.61 1.99
N ALA A 242 3.97 10.76 2.41
CA ALA A 242 3.99 10.17 3.74
C ALA A 242 5.20 9.24 3.93
N GLY A 243 5.50 8.41 2.92
CA GLY A 243 6.67 7.52 2.92
C GLY A 243 7.99 8.29 3.02
N ALA A 244 8.18 9.33 2.22
CA ALA A 244 9.37 10.16 2.26
C ALA A 244 9.57 10.86 3.62
N SER A 245 8.47 11.36 4.22
CA SER A 245 8.50 11.98 5.55
C SER A 245 8.90 10.99 6.64
N LEU A 246 8.26 9.80 6.62
CA LEU A 246 8.55 8.71 7.58
C LEU A 246 9.99 8.22 7.44
N ALA A 247 10.45 7.95 6.21
CA ALA A 247 11.81 7.50 5.95
C ALA A 247 12.85 8.52 6.40
N SER A 248 12.57 9.82 6.20
CA SER A 248 13.45 10.90 6.70
C SER A 248 13.57 10.88 8.23
N ALA A 249 12.46 10.70 8.96
CA ALA A 249 12.49 10.62 10.42
C ALA A 249 13.20 9.34 10.89
N ALA A 250 12.92 8.20 10.25
CA ALA A 250 13.59 6.93 10.55
C ALA A 250 15.09 6.99 10.30
N GLY A 251 15.53 7.57 9.17
CA GLY A 251 16.95 7.74 8.83
C GLY A 251 17.71 8.64 9.80
N LYS A 252 17.10 9.74 10.25
CA LYS A 252 17.68 10.60 11.29
C LYS A 252 17.91 9.87 12.61
N SER A 253 17.02 8.90 12.92
CA SER A 253 17.10 8.10 14.14
C SER A 253 17.81 6.74 13.93
N LEU A 254 18.42 6.51 12.75
CA LEU A 254 19.12 5.28 12.37
C LEU A 254 18.24 4.02 12.52
N LYS A 255 16.93 4.12 12.26
CA LYS A 255 15.97 3.04 12.36
C LYS A 255 15.64 2.48 10.99
N LYS A 256 15.50 1.15 10.92
CA LYS A 256 15.05 0.49 9.70
C LYS A 256 13.63 0.92 9.35
N SER A 257 13.39 1.12 8.06
CA SER A 257 12.06 1.37 7.51
C SER A 257 11.74 0.43 6.35
N VAL A 258 10.45 0.10 6.19
CA VAL A 258 9.86 -0.56 5.03
C VAL A 258 8.79 0.35 4.48
N LEU A 259 8.77 0.57 3.17
CA LEU A 259 7.83 1.46 2.50
C LEU A 259 7.12 0.73 1.37
N GLU A 260 5.80 0.68 1.46
CA GLU A 260 4.90 0.22 0.41
C GLU A 260 4.05 1.40 -0.05
N LEU A 261 4.36 1.95 -1.22
CA LEU A 261 3.80 3.22 -1.67
C LEU A 261 2.89 3.05 -2.89
N GLY A 262 2.62 4.15 -3.59
CA GLY A 262 1.79 4.16 -4.78
C GLY A 262 2.36 3.31 -5.92
N GLY A 263 1.53 3.02 -6.90
CA GLY A 263 1.88 2.29 -8.10
C GLY A 263 1.09 2.76 -9.31
N SER A 264 1.63 2.53 -10.49
CA SER A 264 0.95 2.77 -11.76
C SER A 264 1.22 1.59 -12.70
N ASP A 265 0.70 0.43 -12.30
CA ASP A 265 1.01 -0.84 -12.94
C ASP A 265 0.65 -0.84 -14.42
N ALA A 266 1.60 -1.29 -15.25
CA ALA A 266 1.38 -1.54 -16.66
C ALA A 266 0.62 -2.87 -16.84
N PHE A 267 -0.39 -2.84 -17.71
CA PHE A 267 -1.14 -4.00 -18.19
C PHE A 267 -0.89 -4.12 -19.69
N ILE A 268 0.11 -4.93 -20.05
CA ILE A 268 0.57 -5.08 -21.45
C ILE A 268 -0.26 -6.17 -22.13
N VAL A 269 -0.78 -5.88 -23.33
CA VAL A 269 -1.50 -6.86 -24.15
C VAL A 269 -0.81 -7.00 -25.49
N LEU A 270 -0.26 -8.18 -25.77
CA LEU A 270 0.42 -8.50 -27.01
C LEU A 270 -0.57 -9.06 -28.03
N GLU A 271 -0.18 -9.08 -29.32
CA GLU A 271 -1.04 -9.44 -30.44
C GLU A 271 -1.55 -10.90 -30.43
N ASP A 272 -0.85 -11.77 -29.71
CA ASP A 272 -1.18 -13.19 -29.56
C ASP A 272 -1.98 -13.50 -28.27
N ALA A 273 -2.36 -12.49 -27.50
CA ALA A 273 -3.15 -12.66 -26.28
C ALA A 273 -4.59 -13.10 -26.59
N ASP A 274 -5.18 -13.85 -25.68
CA ASP A 274 -6.63 -14.04 -25.63
C ASP A 274 -7.30 -12.73 -25.18
N ILE A 275 -7.86 -11.99 -26.13
CA ILE A 275 -8.40 -10.64 -25.89
C ILE A 275 -9.62 -10.68 -24.98
N ASP A 276 -10.48 -11.68 -25.07
CA ASP A 276 -11.66 -11.79 -24.21
C ASP A 276 -11.24 -11.99 -22.74
N GLN A 277 -10.32 -12.91 -22.50
CA GLN A 277 -9.76 -13.15 -21.18
C GLN A 277 -8.98 -11.91 -20.66
N ALA A 278 -8.17 -11.28 -21.51
CA ALA A 278 -7.43 -10.07 -21.14
C ALA A 278 -8.37 -8.92 -20.74
N VAL A 279 -9.49 -8.75 -21.44
CA VAL A 279 -10.51 -7.74 -21.09
C VAL A 279 -11.20 -8.07 -19.77
N ASP A 280 -11.51 -9.34 -19.50
CA ASP A 280 -12.08 -9.76 -18.21
C ASP A 280 -11.15 -9.42 -17.05
N TRP A 281 -9.88 -9.76 -17.19
CA TRP A 281 -8.86 -9.39 -16.22
C TRP A 281 -8.59 -7.90 -16.13
N ALA A 282 -8.72 -7.16 -17.22
CA ALA A 282 -8.60 -5.69 -17.23
C ALA A 282 -9.68 -5.04 -16.36
N VAL A 283 -10.94 -5.50 -16.48
CA VAL A 283 -12.04 -5.01 -15.63
C VAL A 283 -11.76 -5.31 -14.16
N ILE A 284 -11.40 -6.55 -13.83
CA ILE A 284 -11.08 -6.95 -12.46
C ILE A 284 -9.88 -6.16 -11.94
N GLY A 285 -8.78 -6.13 -12.68
CA GLY A 285 -7.54 -5.45 -12.28
C GLY A 285 -7.69 -3.95 -12.12
N ARG A 286 -8.63 -3.31 -12.84
CA ARG A 286 -8.87 -1.85 -12.71
C ARG A 286 -9.94 -1.51 -11.68
N MET A 287 -11.04 -2.28 -11.61
CA MET A 287 -12.24 -1.90 -10.86
C MET A 287 -12.32 -2.50 -9.46
N ASN A 288 -11.46 -3.47 -9.11
CA ASN A 288 -11.37 -3.98 -7.74
C ASN A 288 -11.19 -2.83 -6.75
N ASN A 289 -11.99 -2.81 -5.68
CA ASN A 289 -12.05 -1.73 -4.69
C ASN A 289 -12.29 -0.34 -5.32
N THR A 290 -13.10 -0.27 -6.37
CA THR A 290 -13.35 0.97 -7.14
C THR A 290 -12.03 1.60 -7.66
N GLY A 291 -11.04 0.75 -7.98
CA GLY A 291 -9.72 1.19 -8.45
C GLY A 291 -8.78 1.73 -7.37
N GLN A 292 -9.14 1.66 -6.10
CA GLN A 292 -8.37 2.16 -4.97
C GLN A 292 -7.38 1.10 -4.46
N CYS A 293 -6.54 0.62 -5.35
CA CYS A 293 -5.52 -0.39 -5.07
C CYS A 293 -4.17 0.07 -5.65
N CYS A 294 -3.10 -0.06 -4.86
CA CYS A 294 -1.76 0.30 -5.30
C CYS A 294 -1.31 -0.52 -6.51
N VAL A 295 -1.63 -1.82 -6.55
CA VAL A 295 -1.35 -2.74 -7.67
C VAL A 295 -2.48 -2.82 -8.70
N ALA A 296 -3.43 -1.88 -8.71
CA ALA A 296 -4.44 -1.87 -9.77
C ALA A 296 -3.80 -1.64 -11.14
N ALA A 297 -4.29 -2.33 -12.16
CA ALA A 297 -3.93 -2.06 -13.55
C ALA A 297 -4.36 -0.64 -13.93
N LYS A 298 -3.42 0.29 -14.06
CA LYS A 298 -3.68 1.70 -14.32
C LYS A 298 -3.39 2.10 -15.75
N ARG A 299 -2.32 1.53 -16.34
CA ARG A 299 -1.86 1.83 -17.69
C ARG A 299 -2.04 0.61 -18.59
N PHE A 300 -3.04 0.64 -19.46
CA PHE A 300 -3.35 -0.41 -20.44
C PHE A 300 -2.55 -0.13 -21.70
N ILE A 301 -1.48 -0.88 -21.90
CA ILE A 301 -0.53 -0.73 -23.01
C ILE A 301 -0.79 -1.86 -24.01
N VAL A 302 -1.46 -1.55 -25.11
CA VAL A 302 -1.99 -2.54 -26.05
C VAL A 302 -1.31 -2.37 -27.41
N VAL A 303 -0.78 -3.45 -27.98
CA VAL A 303 -0.19 -3.41 -29.31
C VAL A 303 -1.26 -3.11 -30.36
N ASP A 304 -0.89 -2.37 -31.40
CA ASP A 304 -1.80 -1.81 -32.41
C ASP A 304 -2.70 -2.84 -33.07
N ALA A 305 -2.16 -4.03 -33.33
CA ALA A 305 -2.88 -5.13 -33.98
C ALA A 305 -4.19 -5.55 -33.28
N VAL A 306 -4.28 -5.38 -31.96
CA VAL A 306 -5.46 -5.79 -31.15
C VAL A 306 -6.05 -4.62 -30.36
N ALA A 307 -5.54 -3.41 -30.50
CA ALA A 307 -5.92 -2.26 -29.69
C ALA A 307 -7.38 -1.85 -29.86
N ASP A 308 -7.90 -1.84 -31.09
CA ASP A 308 -9.30 -1.47 -31.35
C ASP A 308 -10.27 -2.48 -30.77
N GLU A 309 -9.98 -3.76 -30.93
CA GLU A 309 -10.81 -4.84 -30.40
C GLU A 309 -10.81 -4.80 -28.86
N PHE A 310 -9.64 -4.70 -28.24
CA PHE A 310 -9.50 -4.61 -26.78
C PHE A 310 -10.27 -3.39 -26.24
N LEU A 311 -10.04 -2.20 -26.82
CA LEU A 311 -10.66 -0.97 -26.34
C LEU A 311 -12.19 -1.02 -26.47
N ALA A 312 -12.72 -1.54 -27.58
CA ALA A 312 -14.15 -1.67 -27.78
C ALA A 312 -14.80 -2.62 -26.73
N LYS A 313 -14.22 -3.81 -26.53
CA LYS A 313 -14.70 -4.79 -25.57
C LYS A 313 -14.58 -4.28 -24.12
N PHE A 314 -13.46 -3.65 -23.78
CA PHE A 314 -13.22 -3.06 -22.45
C PHE A 314 -14.21 -1.93 -22.14
N THR A 315 -14.42 -1.03 -23.11
CA THR A 315 -15.43 0.05 -23.00
C THR A 315 -16.82 -0.51 -22.78
N ALA A 316 -17.23 -1.52 -23.57
CA ALA A 316 -18.54 -2.14 -23.44
C ALA A 316 -18.75 -2.76 -22.03
N LYS A 317 -17.75 -3.46 -21.48
CA LYS A 317 -17.83 -4.02 -20.13
C LYS A 317 -17.92 -2.96 -19.05
N LEU A 318 -17.11 -1.89 -19.14
CA LEU A 318 -17.14 -0.80 -18.16
C LEU A 318 -18.45 0.00 -18.20
N THR A 319 -19.03 0.20 -19.40
CA THR A 319 -20.32 0.87 -19.57
C THR A 319 -21.46 0.09 -18.87
N GLY A 320 -21.35 -1.22 -18.83
CA GLY A 320 -22.36 -2.11 -18.20
C GLY A 320 -22.28 -2.18 -16.68
N LEU A 321 -21.29 -1.57 -16.03
CA LEU A 321 -21.13 -1.67 -14.58
C LEU A 321 -22.26 -0.98 -13.81
N LYS A 322 -22.90 -1.72 -12.92
CA LYS A 322 -23.94 -1.19 -12.03
C LYS A 322 -23.31 -0.42 -10.87
N VAL A 323 -23.51 0.89 -10.88
CA VAL A 323 -23.07 1.79 -9.79
C VAL A 323 -24.16 1.87 -8.73
N GLY A 324 -23.81 1.67 -7.45
CA GLY A 324 -24.84 1.65 -6.40
C GLY A 324 -24.35 1.61 -4.97
N ASP A 325 -25.23 1.16 -4.09
CA ASP A 325 -24.93 0.92 -2.68
C ASP A 325 -23.90 -0.21 -2.57
N PRO A 326 -22.73 0.00 -1.93
CA PRO A 326 -21.72 -1.04 -1.77
C PRO A 326 -22.17 -2.24 -0.92
N MET A 327 -23.31 -2.12 -0.21
CA MET A 327 -23.94 -3.22 0.51
C MET A 327 -24.87 -4.09 -0.35
N ASP A 328 -25.31 -3.59 -1.52
CA ASP A 328 -26.13 -4.33 -2.47
C ASP A 328 -25.28 -5.31 -3.27
N SER A 329 -25.69 -6.58 -3.31
CA SER A 329 -24.99 -7.66 -4.04
C SER A 329 -24.92 -7.43 -5.56
N GLU A 330 -25.81 -6.64 -6.12
CA GLU A 330 -25.85 -6.32 -7.54
C GLU A 330 -24.92 -5.14 -7.91
N THR A 331 -24.43 -4.40 -6.93
CA THR A 331 -23.51 -3.28 -7.18
C THR A 331 -22.13 -3.81 -7.59
N GLN A 332 -21.61 -3.29 -8.71
CA GLN A 332 -20.31 -3.64 -9.26
C GLN A 332 -19.26 -2.51 -9.12
N LEU A 333 -19.72 -1.27 -8.94
CA LEU A 333 -18.87 -0.11 -8.69
C LEU A 333 -19.43 0.71 -7.53
N GLY A 334 -18.70 0.78 -6.43
CA GLY A 334 -19.03 1.55 -5.24
C GLY A 334 -18.47 2.98 -5.29
N PRO A 335 -18.63 3.76 -4.18
CA PRO A 335 -18.00 5.08 -4.06
C PRO A 335 -16.49 4.95 -3.85
N LEU A 336 -15.78 6.07 -4.02
CA LEU A 336 -14.44 6.25 -3.45
C LEU A 336 -14.51 6.41 -1.93
N SER A 337 -13.39 6.30 -1.25
CA SER A 337 -13.32 6.27 0.22
C SER A 337 -13.68 7.59 0.90
N SER A 338 -13.72 8.68 0.16
CA SER A 338 -14.07 10.00 0.70
C SER A 338 -14.41 10.99 -0.42
N GLU A 339 -15.12 12.05 -0.04
CA GLU A 339 -15.37 13.18 -0.92
C GLU A 339 -14.08 13.82 -1.41
N GLY A 340 -13.06 13.94 -0.54
CA GLY A 340 -11.74 14.47 -0.92
C GLY A 340 -11.05 13.63 -1.99
N ALA A 341 -11.14 12.30 -1.91
CA ALA A 341 -10.59 11.40 -2.93
C ALA A 341 -11.31 11.58 -4.28
N ALA A 342 -12.63 11.74 -4.26
CA ALA A 342 -13.41 11.95 -5.48
C ALA A 342 -13.10 13.31 -6.14
N VAL A 343 -12.93 14.35 -5.35
CA VAL A 343 -12.54 15.70 -5.85
C VAL A 343 -11.13 15.65 -6.46
N GLN A 344 -10.16 15.03 -5.78
CA GLN A 344 -8.80 14.91 -6.26
C GLN A 344 -8.72 14.13 -7.57
N LEU A 345 -9.40 12.99 -7.68
CA LEU A 345 -9.38 12.18 -8.89
C LEU A 345 -10.06 12.90 -10.07
N ALA A 346 -11.17 13.58 -9.81
CA ALA A 346 -11.85 14.39 -10.84
C ALA A 346 -10.96 15.55 -11.33
N ASP A 347 -10.17 16.17 -10.44
CA ASP A 347 -9.18 17.19 -10.83
C ASP A 347 -8.06 16.59 -11.69
N GLN A 348 -7.53 15.42 -11.35
CA GLN A 348 -6.51 14.74 -12.15
C GLN A 348 -7.01 14.42 -13.58
N VAL A 349 -8.25 13.92 -13.69
CA VAL A 349 -8.90 13.66 -14.98
C VAL A 349 -9.05 14.99 -15.77
N LYS A 350 -9.59 16.02 -15.11
CA LYS A 350 -9.78 17.33 -15.73
C LYS A 350 -8.47 17.93 -16.25
N ARG A 351 -7.42 17.94 -15.44
CA ARG A 351 -6.09 18.46 -15.85
C ARG A 351 -5.51 17.68 -17.02
N SER A 352 -5.73 16.38 -17.09
CA SER A 352 -5.29 15.54 -18.21
C SER A 352 -6.06 15.89 -19.49
N VAL A 353 -7.39 16.08 -19.40
CA VAL A 353 -8.24 16.47 -20.53
C VAL A 353 -7.92 17.89 -21.01
N ASP A 354 -7.75 18.84 -20.10
CA ASP A 354 -7.35 20.22 -20.41
C ASP A 354 -5.98 20.26 -21.14
N ALA A 355 -5.11 19.29 -20.87
CA ALA A 355 -3.81 19.14 -21.53
C ALA A 355 -3.87 18.34 -22.85
N GLY A 356 -5.04 17.83 -23.26
CA GLY A 356 -5.25 17.19 -24.56
C GLY A 356 -5.62 15.70 -24.54
N ALA A 357 -5.67 15.05 -23.38
CA ALA A 357 -6.15 13.68 -23.27
C ALA A 357 -7.63 13.59 -23.68
N LYS A 358 -8.03 12.48 -24.31
CA LYS A 358 -9.40 12.25 -24.73
C LYS A 358 -10.11 11.31 -23.78
N VAL A 359 -11.39 11.61 -23.50
CA VAL A 359 -12.28 10.74 -22.73
C VAL A 359 -13.03 9.83 -23.71
N VAL A 360 -12.80 8.54 -23.59
CA VAL A 360 -13.55 7.50 -24.33
C VAL A 360 -14.82 7.12 -23.57
N LEU A 361 -14.73 7.06 -22.24
CA LEU A 361 -15.84 6.70 -21.35
C LEU A 361 -15.73 7.51 -20.06
N GLY A 362 -16.87 7.93 -19.48
CA GLY A 362 -16.97 8.54 -18.16
C GLY A 362 -16.33 9.92 -18.04
N GLY A 363 -15.43 10.08 -17.09
CA GLY A 363 -14.66 11.30 -16.87
C GLY A 363 -15.26 12.29 -15.88
N LYS A 364 -16.41 11.96 -15.27
CA LYS A 364 -17.16 12.89 -14.41
C LYS A 364 -17.49 12.28 -13.05
N ARG A 365 -17.74 13.16 -12.11
CA ARG A 365 -18.44 12.78 -10.89
C ARG A 365 -19.90 12.47 -11.20
N ILE A 366 -20.44 11.46 -10.51
CA ILE A 366 -21.86 11.12 -10.64
C ILE A 366 -22.64 12.10 -9.76
N ASP A 367 -23.67 12.72 -10.33
CA ASP A 367 -24.53 13.69 -9.63
C ASP A 367 -25.49 12.99 -8.64
N ARG A 368 -24.93 12.66 -7.48
CA ARG A 368 -25.64 12.07 -6.35
C ARG A 368 -24.87 12.32 -5.06
N PRO A 369 -25.50 12.21 -3.85
CA PRO A 369 -24.76 12.18 -2.59
C PRO A 369 -23.72 11.06 -2.56
N GLY A 370 -22.58 11.32 -1.88
CA GLY A 370 -21.48 10.38 -1.75
C GLY A 370 -20.36 10.58 -2.75
N ALA A 371 -19.29 9.83 -2.56
CA ALA A 371 -18.01 9.99 -3.25
C ALA A 371 -17.95 9.22 -4.59
N PHE A 372 -18.94 9.35 -5.44
CA PHE A 372 -19.07 8.58 -6.66
C PHE A 372 -18.40 9.26 -7.87
N ILE A 373 -17.71 8.45 -8.67
CA ILE A 373 -17.11 8.83 -9.94
C ILE A 373 -17.38 7.75 -10.99
N GLU A 374 -17.54 8.14 -12.25
CA GLU A 374 -17.80 7.21 -13.35
C GLU A 374 -16.57 6.32 -13.63
N ALA A 375 -16.79 5.07 -14.03
CA ALA A 375 -15.76 4.28 -14.67
C ALA A 375 -15.28 5.04 -15.93
N THR A 376 -13.97 5.27 -16.02
CA THR A 376 -13.39 6.21 -16.96
C THR A 376 -12.29 5.56 -17.78
N ILE A 377 -12.25 5.84 -19.08
CA ILE A 377 -11.14 5.50 -19.97
C ILE A 377 -10.62 6.79 -20.62
N LEU A 378 -9.32 7.03 -20.44
CA LEU A 378 -8.58 8.13 -21.09
C LEU A 378 -7.65 7.56 -22.17
N THR A 379 -7.57 8.27 -23.32
CA THR A 379 -6.63 7.99 -24.41
C THR A 379 -5.85 9.26 -24.78
N ASP A 380 -4.92 9.15 -25.72
CA ASP A 380 -4.07 10.25 -26.19
C ASP A 380 -3.31 10.93 -25.03
N ILE A 381 -2.86 10.11 -24.08
CA ILE A 381 -2.13 10.56 -22.90
C ILE A 381 -0.65 10.70 -23.27
N LEU A 382 -0.11 11.90 -23.05
CA LEU A 382 1.26 12.26 -23.41
C LEU A 382 2.07 12.65 -22.15
N PRO A 383 3.41 12.58 -22.22
CA PRO A 383 4.29 13.08 -21.17
C PRO A 383 3.93 14.53 -20.77
N GLY A 384 3.92 14.82 -19.47
CA GLY A 384 3.51 16.11 -18.91
C GLY A 384 2.05 16.19 -18.48
N MET A 385 1.20 15.24 -18.86
CA MET A 385 -0.19 15.16 -18.38
C MET A 385 -0.25 14.50 -16.99
N ALA A 386 -1.26 14.87 -16.19
CA ALA A 386 -1.47 14.28 -14.87
C ALA A 386 -1.63 12.76 -14.95
N ALA A 387 -2.43 12.24 -15.88
CA ALA A 387 -2.65 10.80 -16.08
C ALA A 387 -1.40 10.02 -16.52
N TYR A 388 -0.33 10.71 -16.97
CA TYR A 388 0.94 10.07 -17.33
C TYR A 388 1.84 9.86 -16.12
N HIS A 389 1.93 10.83 -15.21
CA HIS A 389 2.91 10.86 -14.14
C HIS A 389 2.35 10.62 -12.74
N GLU A 390 1.05 10.90 -12.54
CA GLU A 390 0.40 10.76 -11.24
C GLU A 390 -0.32 9.42 -11.13
N GLU A 391 -0.41 8.87 -9.92
CA GLU A 391 -1.25 7.72 -9.64
C GLU A 391 -2.73 8.11 -9.67
N LEU A 392 -3.51 7.49 -10.57
CA LEU A 392 -4.97 7.63 -10.62
C LEU A 392 -5.62 6.60 -9.68
N PHE A 393 -5.86 7.01 -8.42
CA PHE A 393 -6.32 6.11 -7.36
C PHE A 393 -7.85 6.00 -7.30
N GLY A 394 -8.45 5.47 -8.37
CA GLY A 394 -9.87 5.28 -8.54
C GLY A 394 -10.19 4.66 -9.92
N PRO A 395 -11.45 4.59 -10.36
CA PRO A 395 -11.89 3.80 -11.51
C PRO A 395 -11.55 4.47 -12.87
N VAL A 396 -10.29 4.90 -13.04
CA VAL A 396 -9.80 5.57 -14.26
C VAL A 396 -8.70 4.74 -14.89
N ALA A 397 -8.89 4.33 -16.13
CA ALA A 397 -7.94 3.59 -16.96
C ALA A 397 -7.25 4.52 -17.95
N SER A 398 -5.91 4.51 -17.98
CA SER A 398 -5.09 5.17 -18.98
C SER A 398 -4.78 4.17 -20.09
N PHE A 399 -5.30 4.41 -21.30
CA PHE A 399 -5.13 3.51 -22.44
C PHE A 399 -4.10 4.06 -23.43
N TYR A 400 -3.14 3.22 -23.77
CA TYR A 400 -2.06 3.52 -24.70
C TYR A 400 -2.02 2.49 -25.81
N ARG A 401 -1.89 2.97 -27.04
CA ARG A 401 -1.63 2.16 -28.22
C ARG A 401 -0.15 2.24 -28.57
N VAL A 402 0.48 1.11 -28.82
CA VAL A 402 1.89 1.00 -29.19
C VAL A 402 2.06 0.13 -30.42
N ALA A 403 3.11 0.39 -31.21
CA ALA A 403 3.30 -0.34 -32.47
C ALA A 403 3.69 -1.82 -32.25
N ASN A 404 4.41 -2.13 -31.18
CA ASN A 404 4.98 -3.46 -30.92
C ASN A 404 5.37 -3.68 -29.46
N GLU A 405 5.83 -4.90 -29.13
CA GLU A 405 6.31 -5.32 -27.83
C GLU A 405 7.43 -4.43 -27.27
N ALA A 406 8.40 -4.03 -28.10
CA ALA A 406 9.52 -3.20 -27.65
C ALA A 406 9.05 -1.82 -27.16
N GLU A 407 8.13 -1.20 -27.88
CA GLU A 407 7.51 0.06 -27.44
C GLU A 407 6.66 -0.14 -26.16
N ALA A 408 5.99 -1.28 -26.03
CA ALA A 408 5.22 -1.61 -24.83
C ALA A 408 6.14 -1.68 -23.59
N ILE A 409 7.30 -2.32 -23.70
CA ILE A 409 8.30 -2.42 -22.63
C ILE A 409 8.86 -1.04 -22.29
N ILE A 410 9.22 -0.23 -23.28
CA ILE A 410 9.73 1.14 -23.07
C ILE A 410 8.69 1.97 -22.28
N LEU A 411 7.44 1.97 -22.74
CA LEU A 411 6.38 2.72 -22.07
C LEU A 411 6.05 2.16 -20.68
N ALA A 412 6.09 0.86 -20.50
CA ALA A 412 5.88 0.24 -19.19
C ALA A 412 6.91 0.73 -18.16
N ASN A 413 8.17 0.86 -18.57
CA ASN A 413 9.27 1.31 -17.73
C ASN A 413 9.35 2.84 -17.57
N ASP A 414 8.71 3.61 -18.45
CA ASP A 414 8.62 5.08 -18.35
C ASP A 414 7.56 5.48 -17.31
N SER A 415 7.90 5.19 -16.07
CA SER A 415 7.09 5.51 -14.89
C SER A 415 7.99 5.74 -13.68
N PRO A 416 7.66 6.72 -12.83
CA PRO A 416 8.36 6.89 -11.56
C PRO A 416 8.06 5.75 -10.58
N PHE A 417 6.99 4.98 -10.83
CA PHE A 417 6.57 3.85 -10.01
C PHE A 417 7.16 2.53 -10.52
N GLY A 418 7.23 1.55 -9.63
CA GLY A 418 7.72 0.21 -9.95
C GLY A 418 7.16 -0.84 -8.97
N LEU A 419 5.83 -0.81 -8.70
CA LEU A 419 5.23 -1.77 -7.77
C LEU A 419 4.97 -3.11 -8.47
N GLY A 420 4.12 -3.13 -9.46
CA GLY A 420 3.79 -4.32 -10.22
C GLY A 420 3.61 -4.06 -11.72
N GLY A 421 3.26 -5.11 -12.42
CA GLY A 421 2.93 -5.10 -13.84
C GLY A 421 2.40 -6.43 -14.31
N SER A 422 1.81 -6.45 -15.49
CA SER A 422 1.29 -7.68 -16.10
C SER A 422 1.50 -7.68 -17.61
N VAL A 423 1.65 -8.89 -18.17
CA VAL A 423 1.75 -9.13 -19.61
C VAL A 423 0.83 -10.26 -20.02
N PHE A 424 0.07 -10.04 -21.08
CA PHE A 424 -0.89 -10.97 -21.66
C PHE A 424 -0.38 -11.44 -23.02
N THR A 425 -0.18 -12.75 -23.17
CA THR A 425 0.34 -13.43 -24.37
C THR A 425 -0.02 -14.91 -24.30
N SER A 426 -0.17 -15.58 -25.42
CA SER A 426 -0.33 -17.04 -25.49
C SER A 426 1.01 -17.79 -25.35
N ASP A 427 2.16 -17.13 -25.59
CA ASP A 427 3.48 -17.71 -25.50
C ASP A 427 4.12 -17.45 -24.11
N LYS A 428 4.18 -18.49 -23.27
CA LYS A 428 4.77 -18.41 -21.93
C LYS A 428 6.22 -17.92 -21.93
N LYS A 429 7.03 -18.33 -22.91
CA LYS A 429 8.44 -17.91 -23.00
C LYS A 429 8.56 -16.43 -23.36
N ARG A 430 7.72 -15.98 -24.28
CA ARG A 430 7.60 -14.56 -24.63
C ARG A 430 7.18 -13.75 -23.41
N GLY A 431 6.14 -14.20 -22.69
CA GLY A 431 5.69 -13.55 -21.46
C GLY A 431 6.82 -13.43 -20.42
N GLN A 432 7.63 -14.48 -20.22
CA GLN A 432 8.79 -14.44 -19.34
C GLN A 432 9.84 -13.41 -19.83
N ASN A 433 10.16 -13.39 -21.13
CA ASN A 433 11.13 -12.46 -21.70
C ASN A 433 10.68 -10.99 -21.53
N VAL A 434 9.39 -10.70 -21.65
CA VAL A 434 8.84 -9.37 -21.38
C VAL A 434 8.91 -9.05 -19.89
N ALA A 435 8.52 -9.98 -19.04
CA ALA A 435 8.54 -9.82 -17.59
C ALA A 435 9.94 -9.49 -17.06
N ASP A 436 10.97 -10.14 -17.59
CA ASP A 436 12.39 -9.92 -17.22
C ASP A 436 12.87 -8.50 -17.57
N GLN A 437 12.18 -7.79 -18.46
CA GLN A 437 12.52 -6.44 -18.90
C GLN A 437 11.69 -5.35 -18.22
N ILE A 438 10.70 -5.71 -17.42
CA ILE A 438 9.86 -4.74 -16.69
C ILE A 438 10.50 -4.42 -15.33
N ASP A 439 10.84 -3.14 -15.13
CA ASP A 439 11.54 -2.65 -13.94
C ASP A 439 10.56 -2.35 -12.80
N THR A 440 10.00 -3.45 -12.23
CA THR A 440 9.05 -3.42 -11.10
C THR A 440 9.38 -4.51 -10.09
N GLY A 441 8.78 -4.45 -8.91
CA GLY A 441 8.97 -5.49 -7.88
C GLY A 441 8.24 -6.78 -8.17
N MET A 442 7.18 -6.74 -8.98
CA MET A 442 6.33 -7.90 -9.30
C MET A 442 5.87 -7.82 -10.76
N VAL A 443 5.86 -8.96 -11.46
CA VAL A 443 5.25 -9.08 -12.80
C VAL A 443 4.44 -10.38 -12.87
N PHE A 444 3.21 -10.27 -13.37
CA PHE A 444 2.29 -11.39 -13.56
C PHE A 444 2.07 -11.66 -15.05
N ILE A 445 2.07 -12.93 -15.45
CA ILE A 445 1.80 -13.34 -16.82
C ILE A 445 0.37 -13.87 -16.89
N ASN A 446 -0.45 -13.31 -17.79
CA ASN A 446 -1.87 -13.64 -18.01
C ASN A 446 -2.76 -13.45 -16.77
N HIS A 447 -2.37 -12.55 -15.89
CA HIS A 447 -3.11 -12.17 -14.70
C HIS A 447 -2.71 -10.73 -14.29
N PRO A 448 -3.61 -9.88 -13.79
CA PRO A 448 -3.21 -8.60 -13.20
C PRO A 448 -2.36 -8.82 -11.94
N THR A 449 -1.59 -7.82 -11.53
CA THR A 449 -0.85 -7.89 -10.26
C THR A 449 -1.81 -8.23 -9.12
N TRP A 450 -1.45 -9.21 -8.32
CA TRP A 450 -2.28 -9.75 -7.23
C TRP A 450 -1.45 -10.00 -5.97
N THR A 451 -2.11 -10.50 -4.92
CA THR A 451 -1.48 -10.79 -3.63
C THR A 451 -1.91 -12.16 -3.10
N GLN A 452 -0.96 -12.87 -2.53
CA GLN A 452 -1.14 -14.16 -1.84
C GLN A 452 -0.17 -14.23 -0.65
N PRO A 453 -0.47 -14.98 0.41
CA PRO A 453 0.38 -15.04 1.60
C PRO A 453 1.82 -15.52 1.32
N ASP A 454 1.99 -16.42 0.36
CA ASP A 454 3.24 -17.09 -0.02
C ASP A 454 4.03 -16.38 -1.13
N LEU A 455 3.48 -15.32 -1.72
CA LEU A 455 4.17 -14.51 -2.73
C LEU A 455 4.73 -13.23 -2.12
N PRO A 456 6.00 -12.88 -2.37
CA PRO A 456 6.56 -11.62 -1.88
C PRO A 456 5.85 -10.43 -2.53
N PHE A 457 5.58 -9.41 -1.73
CA PHE A 457 4.94 -8.18 -2.16
C PHE A 457 5.86 -7.00 -1.93
N GLY A 458 5.98 -6.09 -2.91
CA GLY A 458 6.74 -4.85 -2.79
C GLY A 458 7.29 -4.36 -4.10
N GLY A 459 7.69 -3.09 -4.11
CA GLY A 459 8.10 -2.35 -5.29
C GLY A 459 9.56 -1.95 -5.34
N THR A 460 9.85 -1.18 -6.39
CA THR A 460 11.10 -0.47 -6.66
C THR A 460 10.78 1.00 -6.94
N LYS A 461 11.78 1.82 -7.24
CA LYS A 461 11.62 3.24 -7.58
C LYS A 461 10.82 3.98 -6.49
N ARG A 462 9.85 4.82 -6.89
CA ARG A 462 9.01 5.58 -5.95
C ARG A 462 7.88 4.76 -5.32
N SER A 463 7.73 3.49 -5.70
CA SER A 463 6.82 2.56 -5.02
C SER A 463 7.35 2.03 -3.69
N GLY A 464 8.59 2.38 -3.32
CA GLY A 464 9.15 2.08 -2.03
C GLY A 464 10.25 1.03 -2.04
N TYR A 465 10.53 0.47 -0.87
CA TYR A 465 11.57 -0.52 -0.65
C TYR A 465 11.25 -1.42 0.54
N GLY A 466 11.95 -2.55 0.63
CA GLY A 466 11.60 -3.68 1.48
C GLY A 466 10.63 -4.62 0.77
N ARG A 467 10.25 -5.67 1.46
CA ARG A 467 9.24 -6.63 0.98
C ARG A 467 8.32 -7.00 2.12
N GLU A 468 7.08 -7.29 1.78
CA GLU A 468 6.11 -7.87 2.69
C GLU A 468 5.64 -9.22 2.13
N LEU A 469 4.93 -9.99 2.94
CA LEU A 469 4.50 -11.36 2.66
C LEU A 469 5.66 -12.35 2.42
N SER A 470 5.31 -13.62 2.27
CA SER A 470 6.23 -14.75 2.12
C SER A 470 7.35 -14.80 3.20
N GLY A 471 8.41 -15.55 2.93
CA GLY A 471 9.60 -15.58 3.78
C GLY A 471 10.42 -14.28 3.76
N LEU A 472 10.27 -13.44 2.73
CA LEU A 472 10.98 -12.16 2.65
C LEU A 472 10.41 -11.14 3.65
N GLY A 473 9.08 -11.08 3.79
CA GLY A 473 8.42 -10.12 4.69
C GLY A 473 8.75 -10.34 6.17
N ILE A 474 8.82 -11.60 6.62
CA ILE A 474 9.14 -11.88 8.02
C ILE A 474 10.59 -11.52 8.40
N GLU A 475 11.47 -11.40 7.42
CA GLU A 475 12.88 -11.09 7.63
C GLU A 475 13.19 -9.59 7.64
N GLU A 476 12.20 -8.71 7.39
CA GLU A 476 12.44 -7.28 7.32
C GLU A 476 12.81 -6.65 8.67
N PHE A 477 12.16 -7.01 9.74
CA PHE A 477 12.43 -6.46 11.07
C PHE A 477 13.08 -7.47 11.99
N VAL A 478 14.21 -8.03 11.53
CA VAL A 478 14.98 -9.09 12.17
C VAL A 478 16.43 -8.67 12.34
N ASN A 479 16.99 -8.95 13.50
CA ASN A 479 18.44 -8.92 13.69
C ASN A 479 19.06 -10.23 13.19
N LYS A 480 19.74 -10.20 12.07
CA LYS A 480 20.50 -11.34 11.50
C LYS A 480 21.90 -11.37 12.10
N LYS A 481 22.04 -12.03 13.25
CA LYS A 481 23.31 -12.07 14.01
C LYS A 481 24.18 -13.20 13.51
N LEU A 482 25.38 -12.89 13.02
CA LEU A 482 26.42 -13.90 12.78
C LEU A 482 26.95 -14.45 14.13
N ILE A 483 26.94 -15.77 14.29
CA ILE A 483 27.62 -16.50 15.36
C ILE A 483 28.64 -17.41 14.71
N ARG A 484 29.90 -17.30 15.13
CA ARG A 484 31.02 -18.11 14.62
C ARG A 484 31.71 -18.82 15.78
N PHE A 485 31.96 -20.10 15.62
CA PHE A 485 32.85 -20.89 16.51
C PHE A 485 34.19 -21.05 15.77
N SER A 486 35.25 -20.60 16.41
CA SER A 486 36.62 -20.77 15.92
C SER A 486 37.44 -21.52 16.96
N GLN A 487 38.37 -22.34 16.49
CA GLN A 487 39.41 -22.94 17.38
C GLN A 487 40.57 -21.96 17.45
N TYR A 488 41.38 -22.04 18.51
CA TYR A 488 42.52 -21.15 18.69
C TYR A 488 43.60 -21.30 17.58
N ALA A 489 43.59 -22.41 16.87
CA ALA A 489 44.49 -22.68 15.74
C ALA A 489 43.95 -22.20 14.38
N ASP A 490 42.72 -21.71 14.31
CA ASP A 490 42.16 -21.20 13.03
C ASP A 490 42.93 -19.96 12.60
N PRO A 491 43.37 -19.86 11.31
CA PRO A 491 44.02 -18.66 10.82
C PRO A 491 43.05 -17.47 10.78
N PHE A 492 43.55 -16.24 10.91
CA PHE A 492 42.79 -14.99 10.79
C PHE A 492 42.55 -14.65 9.33
#